data_4b65641dcb4215be48e20a75b3994f00
#
_entry.id   4b65641dcb4215be48e20a75b3994f00
#
_cell.length_a   1.000
_cell.length_b   1.000
_cell.length_c   1.000
_cell.angle_alpha   90.00
_cell.angle_beta   90.00
_cell.angle_gamma   90.00
#
_symmetry.space_group_name_H-M   'P 1'
#
loop_
_entity.id
_entity.type
_entity.pdbx_description
1 polymer ?
#
loop_
_entity_poly.entity_id
_entity_poly.type
_entity_poly.pdbx_seq_one_letter_code
_entity_poly.pdbx_strand_id
1 'polypeptide(L)'
;MADFKLEDLKTLREQLGTGMVETKNALVEAGGDLSKATELLRLRGAKSNAKRSDRSTSEGLIAAKEVGSTTTLIELACETDFVAKSEKFIALGQKVLDAIAAAGAANLEEALGAPAGTQSVSELIGDEAAILGEKIELRRIEQLTGDKFSIYLHRTSSDLPPQVGVVVAYSGDDAETARSIAQHISFANPAYVTKDQVPAGDVENERRIVEEISRGEGKPEAALPKIIEGRLGAFYKQVALLEQDYARDNKLSVKTVLADAGLTVTGFARFKVGA
;
A
#
# COMPACT_ATOMS: atom_id res chain seq x y z
N MET A 1 49.08 10.17 -2.98
CA MET A 1 47.98 9.28 -3.40
C MET A 1 47.33 8.80 -2.11
N ALA A 2 46.03 8.89 -1.99
CA ALA A 2 45.34 8.36 -0.79
C ALA A 2 45.56 6.87 -0.74
N ASP A 3 46.03 6.36 0.39
CA ASP A 3 46.46 4.97 0.58
C ASP A 3 45.23 4.20 1.10
N PHE A 4 44.43 3.63 0.18
CA PHE A 4 43.34 2.70 0.51
C PHE A 4 43.51 1.39 -0.26
N LYS A 5 43.06 0.29 0.32
CA LYS A 5 43.16 -1.03 -0.31
C LYS A 5 42.02 -1.25 -1.30
N LEU A 6 42.26 -2.03 -2.34
CA LEU A 6 41.25 -2.46 -3.30
C LEU A 6 40.06 -3.19 -2.58
N GLU A 7 40.37 -3.82 -1.47
CA GLU A 7 39.41 -4.53 -0.61
C GLU A 7 38.42 -3.56 0.05
N ASP A 8 38.91 -2.41 0.52
CA ASP A 8 38.10 -1.33 1.10
C ASP A 8 37.11 -0.78 0.08
N LEU A 9 37.55 -0.59 -1.16
CA LEU A 9 36.70 -0.15 -2.27
C LEU A 9 35.61 -1.17 -2.60
N LYS A 10 35.94 -2.47 -2.61
CA LYS A 10 34.98 -3.55 -2.85
C LYS A 10 33.94 -3.61 -1.71
N THR A 11 34.40 -3.56 -0.46
CA THR A 11 33.55 -3.59 0.72
C THR A 11 32.56 -2.44 0.73
N LEU A 12 32.98 -1.20 0.51
CA LEU A 12 32.10 -0.04 0.43
C LEU A 12 31.08 -0.14 -0.72
N ARG A 13 31.52 -0.65 -1.87
CA ARG A 13 30.62 -0.87 -3.01
C ARG A 13 29.55 -1.91 -2.71
N GLU A 14 29.90 -3.00 -2.06
CA GLU A 14 28.95 -4.05 -1.68
C GLU A 14 27.97 -3.57 -0.62
N GLN A 15 28.47 -2.81 0.37
CA GLN A 15 27.63 -2.26 1.45
C GLN A 15 26.69 -1.15 0.99
N LEU A 16 27.17 -0.23 0.14
CA LEU A 16 26.45 0.97 -0.25
C LEU A 16 25.91 0.95 -1.69
N GLY A 17 26.20 -0.11 -2.45
CA GLY A 17 25.74 -0.25 -3.84
C GLY A 17 26.25 0.82 -4.81
N THR A 18 27.25 1.61 -4.43
CA THR A 18 27.74 2.77 -5.18
C THR A 18 28.62 2.37 -6.36
N GLY A 19 28.72 3.25 -7.38
CA GLY A 19 29.56 3.03 -8.55
C GLY A 19 31.07 3.03 -8.20
N MET A 20 31.89 2.27 -8.95
CA MET A 20 33.33 2.14 -8.69
C MET A 20 34.07 3.48 -8.65
N VAL A 21 33.74 4.38 -9.56
CA VAL A 21 34.39 5.71 -9.66
C VAL A 21 33.98 6.58 -8.48
N GLU A 22 32.72 6.55 -8.11
CA GLU A 22 32.17 7.33 -7.00
C GLU A 22 32.77 6.88 -5.67
N THR A 23 32.81 5.55 -5.42
CA THR A 23 33.43 4.98 -4.21
C THR A 23 34.91 5.32 -4.13
N LYS A 24 35.64 5.18 -5.25
CA LYS A 24 37.07 5.56 -5.33
C LYS A 24 37.26 7.04 -4.97
N ASN A 25 36.46 7.92 -5.55
CA ASN A 25 36.56 9.37 -5.28
C ASN A 25 36.29 9.70 -3.83
N ALA A 26 35.27 9.05 -3.20
CA ALA A 26 34.98 9.24 -1.79
C ALA A 26 36.13 8.73 -0.90
N LEU A 27 36.73 7.59 -1.21
CA LEU A 27 37.90 7.11 -0.47
C LEU A 27 39.11 8.03 -0.59
N VAL A 28 39.37 8.58 -1.78
CA VAL A 28 40.45 9.56 -2.01
C VAL A 28 40.18 10.82 -1.18
N GLU A 29 38.95 11.37 -1.20
CA GLU A 29 38.57 12.55 -0.46
C GLU A 29 38.63 12.35 1.05
N ALA A 30 38.27 11.13 1.51
CA ALA A 30 38.34 10.71 2.91
C ALA A 30 39.79 10.38 3.37
N GLY A 31 40.79 10.46 2.49
CA GLY A 31 42.17 10.09 2.82
C GLY A 31 42.37 8.59 3.14
N GLY A 32 41.50 7.73 2.63
CA GLY A 32 41.48 6.29 2.91
C GLY A 32 40.65 5.88 4.14
N ASP A 33 40.04 6.81 4.85
CA ASP A 33 39.20 6.54 6.01
C ASP A 33 37.81 6.02 5.56
N LEU A 34 37.51 4.77 5.89
CA LEU A 34 36.26 4.08 5.51
C LEU A 34 35.01 4.76 6.09
N SER A 35 35.06 5.20 7.35
CA SER A 35 33.94 5.84 7.99
C SER A 35 33.58 7.17 7.35
N LYS A 36 34.59 8.01 7.07
CA LYS A 36 34.41 9.28 6.37
C LYS A 36 33.97 9.06 4.92
N ALA A 37 34.50 8.07 4.24
CA ALA A 37 34.07 7.73 2.87
C ALA A 37 32.61 7.27 2.85
N THR A 38 32.18 6.48 3.82
CA THR A 38 30.78 6.07 4.00
C THR A 38 29.88 7.30 4.21
N GLU A 39 30.25 8.21 5.10
CA GLU A 39 29.48 9.44 5.34
C GLU A 39 29.37 10.32 4.09
N LEU A 40 30.49 10.52 3.37
CA LEU A 40 30.48 11.26 2.10
C LEU A 40 29.57 10.65 1.05
N LEU A 41 29.56 9.30 0.93
CA LEU A 41 28.72 8.59 -0.02
C LEU A 41 27.23 8.70 0.37
N ARG A 42 26.89 8.59 1.65
CA ARG A 42 25.52 8.80 2.15
C ARG A 42 25.03 10.23 1.92
N LEU A 43 25.86 11.24 2.20
CA LEU A 43 25.51 12.64 1.92
C LEU A 43 25.28 12.91 0.42
N ARG A 44 26.08 12.30 -0.45
CA ARG A 44 25.87 12.40 -1.90
C ARG A 44 24.59 11.70 -2.35
N GLY A 45 24.30 10.53 -1.77
CA GLY A 45 23.05 9.80 -1.99
C GLY A 45 21.83 10.62 -1.59
N ALA A 46 21.85 11.20 -0.39
CA ALA A 46 20.78 12.08 0.10
C ALA A 46 20.56 13.29 -0.81
N LYS A 47 21.64 13.94 -1.26
CA LYS A 47 21.55 15.06 -2.21
C LYS A 47 21.01 14.63 -3.59
N SER A 48 21.30 13.41 -4.02
CA SER A 48 20.76 12.85 -5.26
C SER A 48 19.26 12.54 -5.11
N ASN A 49 18.84 11.99 -3.97
CA ASN A 49 17.42 11.75 -3.66
C ASN A 49 16.63 13.06 -3.61
N ALA A 50 17.17 14.10 -2.99
CA ALA A 50 16.52 15.43 -2.96
C ALA A 50 16.23 15.99 -4.36
N LYS A 51 17.11 15.73 -5.35
CA LYS A 51 16.88 16.12 -6.74
C LYS A 51 15.79 15.31 -7.45
N ARG A 52 15.36 14.20 -6.87
CA ARG A 52 14.31 13.32 -7.40
C ARG A 52 12.98 13.51 -6.68
N SER A 53 12.90 14.40 -5.68
CA SER A 53 11.70 14.60 -4.85
C SER A 53 10.42 14.83 -5.67
N ASP A 54 10.54 15.57 -6.77
CA ASP A 54 9.41 15.96 -7.62
C ASP A 54 9.01 14.92 -8.68
N ARG A 55 9.74 13.78 -8.74
CA ARG A 55 9.41 12.72 -9.68
C ARG A 55 8.19 11.95 -9.21
N SER A 56 7.37 11.51 -10.15
CA SER A 56 6.22 10.65 -9.88
C SER A 56 6.65 9.21 -9.64
N THR A 57 5.96 8.53 -8.73
CA THR A 57 6.15 7.11 -8.44
C THR A 57 4.84 6.39 -8.72
N SER A 58 4.72 5.78 -9.89
CA SER A 58 3.50 5.08 -10.34
C SER A 58 3.56 3.57 -10.19
N GLU A 59 4.75 3.03 -9.94
CA GLU A 59 5.03 1.62 -9.75
C GLU A 59 5.36 1.31 -8.29
N GLY A 60 5.48 0.02 -7.94
CA GLY A 60 5.81 -0.36 -6.57
C GLY A 60 5.29 -1.72 -6.17
N LEU A 61 5.08 -1.92 -4.88
CA LEU A 61 4.49 -3.12 -4.30
C LEU A 61 3.53 -2.82 -3.16
N ILE A 62 2.59 -3.74 -2.95
CA ILE A 62 1.77 -3.82 -1.76
C ILE A 62 2.22 -5.03 -0.96
N ALA A 63 2.43 -4.84 0.34
CA ALA A 63 2.78 -5.92 1.25
C ALA A 63 1.97 -5.80 2.54
N ALA A 64 1.68 -6.95 3.16
CA ALA A 64 0.92 -7.03 4.40
C ALA A 64 1.51 -8.05 5.35
N LYS A 65 1.42 -7.77 6.65
CA LYS A 65 1.90 -8.65 7.72
C LYS A 65 0.99 -8.59 8.93
N GLU A 66 0.63 -9.77 9.41
CA GLU A 66 -0.08 -9.97 10.67
C GLU A 66 0.89 -10.16 11.82
N VAL A 67 0.66 -9.44 12.92
CA VAL A 67 1.40 -9.59 14.20
C VAL A 67 0.39 -9.54 15.34
N GLY A 68 0.13 -10.66 15.97
CA GLY A 68 -0.87 -10.78 17.05
C GLY A 68 -2.27 -10.43 16.56
N SER A 69 -2.92 -9.47 17.19
CA SER A 69 -4.27 -8.98 16.84
C SER A 69 -4.27 -7.80 15.87
N THR A 70 -3.16 -7.57 15.17
CA THR A 70 -3.00 -6.44 14.26
C THR A 70 -2.42 -6.88 12.92
N THR A 71 -2.93 -6.34 11.83
CA THR A 71 -2.36 -6.51 10.49
C THR A 71 -1.99 -5.16 9.91
N THR A 72 -0.75 -5.05 9.44
CA THR A 72 -0.22 -3.86 8.75
C THR A 72 -0.20 -4.10 7.26
N LEU A 73 -0.73 -3.14 6.49
CA LEU A 73 -0.70 -3.08 5.02
C LEU A 73 0.09 -1.85 4.60
N ILE A 74 1.03 -2.02 3.68
CA ILE A 74 1.87 -0.91 3.18
C ILE A 74 1.84 -0.83 1.66
N GLU A 75 2.05 0.38 1.12
CA GLU A 75 2.42 0.64 -0.26
C GLU A 75 3.81 1.26 -0.29
N LEU A 76 4.79 0.54 -0.87
CA LEU A 76 6.10 1.06 -1.20
C LEU A 76 6.14 1.34 -2.70
N ALA A 77 6.36 2.59 -3.08
CA ALA A 77 6.29 3.07 -4.45
C ALA A 77 7.67 3.42 -5.02
N CYS A 78 7.84 3.23 -6.33
CA CYS A 78 9.02 3.59 -7.12
C CYS A 78 8.62 4.18 -8.48
N GLU A 79 9.60 4.65 -9.27
CA GLU A 79 9.33 5.31 -10.55
C GLU A 79 8.95 4.31 -11.65
N THR A 80 9.67 3.16 -11.76
CA THR A 80 9.55 2.22 -12.88
C THR A 80 9.24 0.79 -12.44
N ASP A 81 8.65 0.03 -13.37
CA ASP A 81 8.43 -1.42 -13.22
C ASP A 81 9.76 -2.20 -13.16
N PHE A 82 10.83 -1.68 -13.78
CA PHE A 82 12.17 -2.30 -13.71
C PHE A 82 12.67 -2.37 -12.28
N VAL A 83 12.51 -1.29 -11.50
CA VAL A 83 12.86 -1.27 -10.07
C VAL A 83 11.86 -2.09 -9.29
N ALA A 84 10.55 -1.95 -9.53
CA ALA A 84 9.50 -2.67 -8.80
C ALA A 84 9.69 -4.20 -8.81
N LYS A 85 10.17 -4.78 -9.92
CA LYS A 85 10.42 -6.24 -10.06
C LYS A 85 11.82 -6.69 -9.60
N SER A 86 12.70 -5.75 -9.23
CA SER A 86 14.05 -6.11 -8.77
C SER A 86 14.01 -6.78 -7.40
N GLU A 87 14.86 -7.80 -7.20
CA GLU A 87 14.97 -8.50 -5.91
C GLU A 87 15.33 -7.54 -4.76
N LYS A 88 16.13 -6.51 -5.03
CA LYS A 88 16.51 -5.49 -4.05
C LYS A 88 15.32 -4.70 -3.56
N PHE A 89 14.45 -4.24 -4.47
CA PHE A 89 13.26 -3.48 -4.11
C PHE A 89 12.25 -4.36 -3.34
N ILE A 90 12.05 -5.59 -3.76
CA ILE A 90 11.18 -6.55 -3.07
C ILE A 90 11.70 -6.83 -1.65
N ALA A 91 13.01 -7.03 -1.50
CA ALA A 91 13.66 -7.22 -0.20
C ALA A 91 13.56 -5.97 0.69
N LEU A 92 13.68 -4.76 0.10
CA LEU A 92 13.44 -3.50 0.80
C LEU A 92 12.02 -3.44 1.34
N GLY A 93 11.02 -3.75 0.49
CA GLY A 93 9.61 -3.76 0.90
C GLY A 93 9.34 -4.69 2.08
N GLN A 94 9.97 -5.88 2.10
CA GLN A 94 9.86 -6.80 3.22
C GLN A 94 10.50 -6.25 4.50
N LYS A 95 11.70 -5.67 4.43
CA LYS A 95 12.38 -5.06 5.58
C LYS A 95 11.59 -3.89 6.17
N VAL A 96 11.04 -3.04 5.29
CA VAL A 96 10.19 -1.91 5.68
C VAL A 96 8.94 -2.40 6.41
N LEU A 97 8.23 -3.37 5.82
CA LEU A 97 7.04 -3.96 6.44
C LEU A 97 7.35 -4.61 7.79
N ASP A 98 8.44 -5.36 7.89
CA ASP A 98 8.85 -6.03 9.13
C ASP A 98 9.15 -5.01 10.25
N ALA A 99 9.85 -3.93 9.93
CA ALA A 99 10.16 -2.86 10.86
C ALA A 99 8.89 -2.14 11.37
N ILE A 100 8.00 -1.78 10.44
CA ILE A 100 6.74 -1.08 10.75
C ILE A 100 5.83 -1.96 11.60
N ALA A 101 5.65 -3.22 11.22
CA ALA A 101 4.80 -4.16 11.94
C ALA A 101 5.35 -4.47 13.34
N ALA A 102 6.67 -4.59 13.50
CA ALA A 102 7.31 -4.81 14.80
C ALA A 102 7.19 -3.59 15.72
N ALA A 103 7.24 -2.38 15.16
CA ALA A 103 7.06 -1.13 15.91
C ALA A 103 5.58 -0.85 16.26
N GLY A 104 4.63 -1.52 15.62
CA GLY A 104 3.20 -1.24 15.79
C GLY A 104 2.79 0.17 15.32
N ALA A 105 3.49 0.71 14.32
CA ALA A 105 3.24 2.06 13.82
C ALA A 105 1.85 2.18 13.18
N ALA A 106 1.07 3.16 13.62
CA ALA A 106 -0.32 3.32 13.22
C ALA A 106 -0.53 4.35 12.09
N ASN A 107 0.48 5.14 11.78
CA ASN A 107 0.43 6.18 10.75
C ASN A 107 1.77 6.31 10.02
N LEU A 108 1.77 7.08 8.93
CA LEU A 108 2.93 7.23 8.06
C LEU A 108 4.15 7.84 8.77
N GLU A 109 3.95 8.80 9.67
CA GLU A 109 5.02 9.46 10.40
C GLU A 109 5.71 8.48 11.34
N GLU A 110 4.94 7.74 12.14
CA GLU A 110 5.44 6.68 13.00
C GLU A 110 6.15 5.57 12.21
N ALA A 111 5.58 5.19 11.07
CA ALA A 111 6.16 4.19 10.18
C ALA A 111 7.52 4.59 9.63
N LEU A 112 7.67 5.84 9.18
CA LEU A 112 8.95 6.38 8.70
C LEU A 112 10.00 6.48 9.81
N GLY A 113 9.57 6.74 11.05
CA GLY A 113 10.43 6.76 12.23
C GLY A 113 10.73 5.38 12.83
N ALA A 114 10.05 4.32 12.40
CA ALA A 114 10.19 2.98 12.98
C ALA A 114 11.64 2.46 12.87
N PRO A 115 12.18 1.76 13.91
CA PRO A 115 13.53 1.26 13.89
C PRO A 115 13.67 0.08 12.92
N ALA A 116 14.59 0.20 11.96
CA ALA A 116 14.96 -0.81 10.97
C ALA A 116 16.44 -1.18 11.16
N GLY A 117 16.75 -1.94 12.19
CA GLY A 117 18.12 -2.23 12.62
C GLY A 117 18.76 -1.04 13.32
N THR A 118 19.85 -0.50 12.77
CA THR A 118 20.59 0.65 13.33
C THR A 118 20.10 2.00 12.82
N GLN A 119 19.11 2.03 11.95
CA GLN A 119 18.57 3.23 11.30
C GLN A 119 17.04 3.23 11.32
N SER A 120 16.43 4.34 10.93
CA SER A 120 14.97 4.41 10.73
C SER A 120 14.56 3.84 9.38
N VAL A 121 13.27 3.53 9.24
CA VAL A 121 12.66 3.15 7.94
C VAL A 121 12.91 4.23 6.87
N SER A 122 12.79 5.50 7.24
CA SER A 122 13.07 6.63 6.32
C SER A 122 14.51 6.62 5.81
N GLU A 123 15.48 6.40 6.70
CA GLU A 123 16.90 6.31 6.32
C GLU A 123 17.17 5.07 5.46
N LEU A 124 16.58 3.91 5.80
CA LEU A 124 16.69 2.69 5.01
C LEU A 124 16.17 2.90 3.58
N ILE A 125 15.00 3.51 3.43
CA ILE A 125 14.43 3.83 2.11
C ILE A 125 15.34 4.79 1.36
N GLY A 126 15.87 5.82 2.03
CA GLY A 126 16.78 6.80 1.44
C GLY A 126 18.08 6.19 0.91
N ASP A 127 18.69 5.30 1.70
CA ASP A 127 19.93 4.60 1.31
C ASP A 127 19.69 3.70 0.08
N GLU A 128 18.60 2.93 0.08
CA GLU A 128 18.26 2.05 -1.05
C GLU A 128 17.82 2.83 -2.31
N ALA A 129 17.13 3.96 -2.15
CA ALA A 129 16.79 4.86 -3.26
C ALA A 129 18.04 5.43 -3.96
N ALA A 130 19.07 5.74 -3.18
CA ALA A 130 20.37 6.18 -3.73
C ALA A 130 21.04 5.07 -4.56
N ILE A 131 20.94 3.81 -4.10
CA ILE A 131 21.51 2.62 -4.77
C ILE A 131 20.74 2.29 -6.05
N LEU A 132 19.40 2.27 -5.97
CA LEU A 132 18.52 1.92 -7.09
C LEU A 132 18.42 3.04 -8.13
N GLY A 133 18.76 4.28 -7.75
CA GLY A 133 18.81 5.42 -8.65
C GLY A 133 17.45 6.02 -8.97
N GLU A 134 16.40 5.62 -8.26
CA GLU A 134 15.04 6.11 -8.40
C GLU A 134 14.52 6.74 -7.11
N LYS A 135 13.46 7.54 -7.23
CA LYS A 135 12.65 7.92 -6.08
C LYS A 135 11.93 6.69 -5.56
N ILE A 136 12.07 6.44 -4.26
CA ILE A 136 11.33 5.40 -3.54
C ILE A 136 10.67 6.07 -2.35
N GLU A 137 9.39 5.76 -2.13
CA GLU A 137 8.64 6.32 -1.01
C GLU A 137 7.70 5.29 -0.38
N LEU A 138 7.63 5.28 0.94
CA LEU A 138 6.51 4.68 1.65
C LEU A 138 5.32 5.62 1.48
N ARG A 139 4.39 5.26 0.59
CA ARG A 139 3.28 6.15 0.20
C ARG A 139 2.17 6.17 1.24
N ARG A 140 1.83 5.01 1.75
CA ARG A 140 0.77 4.85 2.74
C ARG A 140 0.90 3.57 3.53
N ILE A 141 0.28 3.58 4.66
CA ILE A 141 0.16 2.47 5.60
C ILE A 141 -1.28 2.43 6.10
N GLU A 142 -1.77 1.25 6.37
CA GLU A 142 -3.02 1.03 7.11
C GLU A 142 -2.81 -0.09 8.10
N GLN A 143 -3.40 0.06 9.29
CA GLN A 143 -3.35 -0.93 10.34
C GLN A 143 -4.76 -1.31 10.74
N LEU A 144 -5.06 -2.60 10.71
CA LEU A 144 -6.33 -3.15 11.16
C LEU A 144 -6.12 -3.97 12.44
N THR A 145 -7.01 -3.79 13.39
CA THR A 145 -7.10 -4.62 14.59
C THR A 145 -8.30 -5.55 14.50
N GLY A 146 -8.15 -6.81 14.89
CA GLY A 146 -9.23 -7.80 14.81
C GLY A 146 -8.86 -9.14 15.43
N ASP A 147 -9.82 -10.06 15.45
CA ASP A 147 -9.62 -11.41 15.97
C ASP A 147 -8.93 -12.31 14.95
N LYS A 148 -9.33 -12.19 13.69
CA LYS A 148 -8.80 -12.95 12.55
C LYS A 148 -8.65 -12.05 11.33
N PHE A 149 -7.70 -12.41 10.48
CA PHE A 149 -7.45 -11.67 9.25
C PHE A 149 -7.41 -12.59 8.04
N SER A 150 -7.90 -12.07 6.92
CA SER A 150 -7.66 -12.66 5.60
C SER A 150 -6.88 -11.67 4.75
N ILE A 151 -5.66 -12.05 4.37
CA ILE A 151 -4.77 -11.26 3.53
C ILE A 151 -4.85 -11.82 2.10
N TYR A 152 -5.15 -10.96 1.14
CA TYR A 152 -5.10 -11.28 -0.29
C TYR A 152 -4.20 -10.29 -1.02
N LEU A 153 -3.12 -10.83 -1.59
CA LEU A 153 -2.16 -10.08 -2.40
C LEU A 153 -2.27 -10.54 -3.85
N HIS A 154 -2.59 -9.61 -4.75
CA HIS A 154 -2.81 -9.88 -6.16
C HIS A 154 -1.69 -9.32 -7.02
N ARG A 155 -1.14 -10.14 -7.91
CA ARG A 155 -0.17 -9.75 -8.93
C ARG A 155 -0.91 -9.50 -10.25
N THR A 156 -0.68 -8.37 -10.85
CA THR A 156 -1.23 -8.03 -12.18
C THR A 156 -0.40 -8.61 -13.31
N SER A 157 0.85 -8.98 -13.04
CA SER A 157 1.77 -9.67 -13.95
C SER A 157 2.60 -10.69 -13.16
N SER A 158 3.09 -11.72 -13.83
CA SER A 158 3.87 -12.82 -13.23
C SER A 158 5.24 -12.36 -12.71
N ASP A 159 5.82 -11.32 -13.32
CA ASP A 159 7.13 -10.77 -13.01
C ASP A 159 7.10 -9.59 -12.03
N LEU A 160 5.92 -9.04 -11.74
CA LEU A 160 5.75 -7.98 -10.76
C LEU A 160 5.46 -8.53 -9.36
N PRO A 161 5.86 -7.82 -8.29
CA PRO A 161 5.35 -8.08 -6.95
C PRO A 161 3.83 -7.79 -6.88
N PRO A 162 3.15 -8.08 -5.77
CA PRO A 162 1.73 -7.75 -5.62
C PRO A 162 1.46 -6.26 -5.84
N GLN A 163 0.51 -5.96 -6.75
CA GLN A 163 0.10 -4.60 -7.11
C GLN A 163 -1.22 -4.18 -6.43
N VAL A 164 -1.98 -5.15 -5.95
CA VAL A 164 -3.19 -4.93 -5.14
C VAL A 164 -3.08 -5.76 -3.88
N GLY A 165 -3.37 -5.17 -2.75
CA GLY A 165 -3.43 -5.85 -1.46
C GLY A 165 -4.73 -5.54 -0.73
N VAL A 166 -5.30 -6.56 -0.12
CA VAL A 166 -6.50 -6.47 0.71
C VAL A 166 -6.26 -7.19 2.02
N VAL A 167 -6.64 -6.55 3.10
CA VAL A 167 -6.75 -7.15 4.42
C VAL A 167 -8.19 -7.05 4.86
N VAL A 168 -8.76 -8.16 5.32
CA VAL A 168 -10.11 -8.22 5.89
C VAL A 168 -9.99 -8.67 7.34
N ALA A 169 -10.42 -7.84 8.27
CA ALA A 169 -10.60 -8.23 9.67
C ALA A 169 -12.00 -8.84 9.85
N TYR A 170 -12.08 -10.02 10.46
CA TYR A 170 -13.34 -10.75 10.58
C TYR A 170 -13.41 -11.61 11.84
N SER A 171 -14.64 -12.01 12.21
CA SER A 171 -14.93 -13.04 13.20
C SER A 171 -15.69 -14.20 12.56
N GLY A 172 -15.60 -15.39 13.14
CA GLY A 172 -16.14 -16.65 12.62
C GLY A 172 -15.05 -17.60 12.17
N ASP A 173 -15.41 -18.79 11.65
CA ASP A 173 -14.45 -19.89 11.43
C ASP A 173 -14.20 -20.25 9.97
N ASP A 174 -14.98 -19.71 9.01
CA ASP A 174 -14.82 -19.99 7.59
C ASP A 174 -13.76 -19.09 6.93
N ALA A 175 -12.50 -19.50 7.02
CA ALA A 175 -11.38 -18.82 6.40
C ALA A 175 -11.42 -18.81 4.87
N GLU A 176 -12.05 -19.82 4.24
CA GLU A 176 -12.18 -19.86 2.78
C GLU A 176 -13.13 -18.78 2.28
N THR A 177 -14.29 -18.64 2.93
CA THR A 177 -15.21 -17.55 2.62
C THR A 177 -14.57 -16.20 2.91
N ALA A 178 -13.87 -16.02 4.04
CA ALA A 178 -13.16 -14.75 4.35
C ALA A 178 -12.14 -14.40 3.24
N ARG A 179 -11.39 -15.39 2.73
CA ARG A 179 -10.48 -15.19 1.61
C ARG A 179 -11.21 -14.80 0.32
N SER A 180 -12.37 -15.41 0.04
CA SER A 180 -13.15 -15.06 -1.14
C SER A 180 -13.73 -13.65 -1.07
N ILE A 181 -14.04 -13.15 0.14
CA ILE A 181 -14.44 -11.76 0.36
C ILE A 181 -13.27 -10.81 0.14
N ALA A 182 -12.04 -11.15 0.59
CA ALA A 182 -10.85 -10.36 0.28
C ALA A 182 -10.60 -10.27 -1.23
N GLN A 183 -10.81 -11.37 -1.98
CA GLN A 183 -10.75 -11.37 -3.44
C GLN A 183 -11.84 -10.48 -4.06
N HIS A 184 -13.07 -10.56 -3.56
CA HIS A 184 -14.17 -9.69 -3.98
C HIS A 184 -13.81 -8.21 -3.79
N ILE A 185 -13.33 -7.82 -2.60
CA ILE A 185 -12.91 -6.45 -2.29
C ILE A 185 -11.80 -5.97 -3.23
N SER A 186 -10.86 -6.84 -3.60
CA SER A 186 -9.76 -6.48 -4.50
C SER A 186 -10.25 -5.99 -5.86
N PHE A 187 -11.35 -6.55 -6.35
CA PHE A 187 -12.00 -6.23 -7.62
C PHE A 187 -13.06 -5.14 -7.48
N ALA A 188 -14.01 -5.30 -6.55
CA ALA A 188 -15.18 -4.44 -6.42
C ALA A 188 -14.89 -3.07 -5.79
N ASN A 189 -13.75 -2.94 -5.08
CA ASN A 189 -13.27 -1.69 -4.48
C ASN A 189 -14.33 -0.94 -3.66
N PRO A 190 -15.01 -1.57 -2.70
CA PRO A 190 -15.91 -0.85 -1.81
C PRO A 190 -15.13 0.16 -0.95
N ALA A 191 -15.81 1.23 -0.52
CA ALA A 191 -15.24 2.22 0.38
C ALA A 191 -15.60 1.95 1.84
N TYR A 192 -16.73 1.29 2.10
CA TYR A 192 -17.29 1.06 3.44
C TYR A 192 -17.71 -0.41 3.60
N VAL A 193 -17.75 -0.90 4.85
CA VAL A 193 -18.29 -2.24 5.13
C VAL A 193 -19.82 -2.21 4.98
N THR A 194 -20.48 -1.24 5.60
CA THR A 194 -21.95 -1.11 5.62
C THR A 194 -22.39 0.22 5.02
N LYS A 195 -23.64 0.28 4.53
CA LYS A 195 -24.24 1.52 4.06
C LYS A 195 -24.35 2.61 5.14
N ASP A 196 -24.47 2.20 6.42
CA ASP A 196 -24.60 3.12 7.54
C ASP A 196 -23.28 3.86 7.85
N GLN A 197 -22.15 3.38 7.31
CA GLN A 197 -20.85 4.04 7.40
C GLN A 197 -20.64 5.11 6.32
N VAL A 198 -21.50 5.15 5.31
CA VAL A 198 -21.43 6.18 4.26
C VAL A 198 -21.77 7.54 4.86
N PRO A 199 -20.92 8.57 4.72
CA PRO A 199 -21.20 9.88 5.29
C PRO A 199 -22.54 10.44 4.82
N ALA A 200 -23.31 10.98 5.74
CA ALA A 200 -24.64 11.52 5.44
C ALA A 200 -24.59 12.61 4.34
N GLY A 201 -23.51 13.41 4.32
CA GLY A 201 -23.29 14.43 3.29
C GLY A 201 -23.13 13.83 1.88
N ASP A 202 -22.46 12.68 1.75
CA ASP A 202 -22.29 12.00 0.46
C ASP A 202 -23.63 11.42 -0.02
N VAL A 203 -24.39 10.83 0.88
CA VAL A 203 -25.74 10.32 0.57
C VAL A 203 -26.68 11.46 0.14
N GLU A 204 -26.66 12.60 0.82
CA GLU A 204 -27.52 13.74 0.48
C GLU A 204 -27.09 14.38 -0.85
N ASN A 205 -25.80 14.48 -1.10
CA ASN A 205 -25.28 14.95 -2.39
C ASN A 205 -25.69 14.01 -3.54
N GLU A 206 -25.55 12.70 -3.35
CA GLU A 206 -26.01 11.71 -4.34
C GLU A 206 -27.51 11.79 -4.55
N ARG A 207 -28.30 11.93 -3.49
CA ARG A 207 -29.76 12.13 -3.55
C ARG A 207 -30.12 13.33 -4.44
N ARG A 208 -29.47 14.46 -4.22
CA ARG A 208 -29.67 15.68 -5.04
C ARG A 208 -29.34 15.43 -6.51
N ILE A 209 -28.18 14.79 -6.79
CA ILE A 209 -27.74 14.48 -8.14
C ILE A 209 -28.74 13.57 -8.87
N VAL A 210 -29.16 12.48 -8.24
CA VAL A 210 -30.10 11.53 -8.87
C VAL A 210 -31.49 12.13 -9.06
N GLU A 211 -31.90 13.07 -8.20
CA GLU A 211 -33.14 13.82 -8.33
C GLU A 211 -33.09 14.77 -9.56
N GLU A 212 -32.02 15.55 -9.71
CA GLU A 212 -31.82 16.44 -10.86
C GLU A 212 -31.79 15.65 -12.17
N ILE A 213 -31.04 14.53 -12.21
CA ILE A 213 -30.98 13.65 -13.38
C ILE A 213 -32.38 13.12 -13.72
N SER A 214 -33.14 12.65 -12.71
CA SER A 214 -34.46 12.06 -12.92
C SER A 214 -35.46 13.08 -13.48
N ARG A 215 -35.41 14.33 -13.00
CA ARG A 215 -36.22 15.43 -13.56
C ARG A 215 -35.80 15.78 -14.98
N GLY A 216 -34.48 15.84 -15.24
CA GLY A 216 -33.92 16.07 -16.58
C GLY A 216 -34.32 14.99 -17.60
N GLU A 217 -34.51 13.75 -17.14
CA GLU A 217 -35.04 12.63 -17.94
C GLU A 217 -36.56 12.71 -18.16
N GLY A 218 -37.26 13.69 -17.61
CA GLY A 218 -38.71 13.84 -17.72
C GLY A 218 -39.51 12.82 -16.93
N LYS A 219 -38.95 12.29 -15.85
CA LYS A 219 -39.68 11.35 -14.98
C LYS A 219 -40.84 12.07 -14.28
N PRO A 220 -42.02 11.42 -14.13
CA PRO A 220 -43.17 12.02 -13.41
C PRO A 220 -42.83 12.32 -11.95
N GLU A 221 -43.20 13.52 -11.47
CA GLU A 221 -42.94 13.94 -10.07
C GLU A 221 -43.46 12.90 -9.05
N ALA A 222 -44.61 12.27 -9.29
CA ALA A 222 -45.15 11.23 -8.43
C ALA A 222 -44.27 9.96 -8.34
N ALA A 223 -43.44 9.69 -9.34
CA ALA A 223 -42.54 8.54 -9.37
C ALA A 223 -41.12 8.84 -8.81
N LEU A 224 -40.76 10.12 -8.67
CA LEU A 224 -39.43 10.55 -8.24
C LEU A 224 -38.98 9.91 -6.92
N PRO A 225 -39.81 9.86 -5.84
CA PRO A 225 -39.33 9.27 -4.59
C PRO A 225 -38.85 7.82 -4.76
N LYS A 226 -39.62 7.01 -5.49
CA LYS A 226 -39.27 5.60 -5.75
C LYS A 226 -38.04 5.44 -6.65
N ILE A 227 -37.92 6.33 -7.64
CA ILE A 227 -36.77 6.32 -8.55
C ILE A 227 -35.49 6.72 -7.80
N ILE A 228 -35.56 7.75 -6.95
CA ILE A 228 -34.45 8.23 -6.13
C ILE A 228 -33.97 7.11 -5.18
N GLU A 229 -34.88 6.46 -4.45
CA GLU A 229 -34.55 5.35 -3.57
C GLU A 229 -33.89 4.19 -4.33
N GLY A 230 -34.38 3.85 -5.53
CA GLY A 230 -33.77 2.82 -6.37
C GLY A 230 -32.34 3.18 -6.82
N ARG A 231 -32.10 4.46 -7.19
CA ARG A 231 -30.78 4.96 -7.57
C ARG A 231 -29.82 5.05 -6.39
N LEU A 232 -30.30 5.45 -5.22
CA LEU A 232 -29.52 5.40 -3.98
C LEU A 232 -29.16 3.96 -3.61
N GLY A 233 -30.06 3.00 -3.82
CA GLY A 233 -29.74 1.57 -3.69
C GLY A 233 -28.59 1.14 -4.61
N ALA A 234 -28.55 1.62 -5.85
CA ALA A 234 -27.44 1.36 -6.78
C ALA A 234 -26.13 2.03 -6.32
N PHE A 235 -26.20 3.25 -5.77
CA PHE A 235 -25.06 3.92 -5.16
C PHE A 235 -24.49 3.12 -3.99
N TYR A 236 -25.34 2.66 -3.06
CA TYR A 236 -24.88 1.82 -1.94
C TYR A 236 -24.22 0.52 -2.43
N LYS A 237 -24.72 -0.11 -3.50
CA LYS A 237 -24.07 -1.27 -4.13
C LYS A 237 -22.69 -0.97 -4.70
N GLN A 238 -22.39 0.27 -5.04
CA GLN A 238 -21.05 0.66 -5.51
C GLN A 238 -20.07 0.83 -4.34
N VAL A 239 -20.52 1.43 -3.23
CA VAL A 239 -19.61 1.90 -2.18
C VAL A 239 -19.60 1.06 -0.91
N ALA A 240 -20.66 0.28 -0.62
CA ALA A 240 -20.80 -0.48 0.62
C ALA A 240 -20.71 -1.98 0.36
N LEU A 241 -19.70 -2.64 0.94
CA LEU A 241 -19.37 -4.05 0.74
C LEU A 241 -20.58 -4.97 0.91
N LEU A 242 -21.35 -4.81 2.00
CA LEU A 242 -22.46 -5.72 2.30
C LEU A 242 -23.64 -5.60 1.33
N GLU A 243 -23.75 -4.48 0.62
CA GLU A 243 -24.80 -4.23 -0.37
C GLU A 243 -24.39 -4.72 -1.78
N GLN A 244 -23.10 -5.06 -1.99
CA GLN A 244 -22.59 -5.48 -3.30
C GLN A 244 -23.10 -6.87 -3.68
N ASP A 245 -23.33 -7.07 -4.98
CA ASP A 245 -23.55 -8.39 -5.55
C ASP A 245 -22.21 -9.17 -5.50
N TYR A 246 -22.25 -10.41 -5.01
CA TYR A 246 -21.04 -11.19 -4.79
C TYR A 246 -20.38 -11.60 -6.11
N ALA A 247 -19.07 -11.35 -6.26
CA ALA A 247 -18.37 -11.52 -7.53
C ALA A 247 -18.35 -12.97 -8.08
N ARG A 248 -18.46 -13.99 -7.21
CA ARG A 248 -18.50 -15.39 -7.64
C ARG A 248 -19.92 -15.89 -7.97
N ASP A 249 -20.94 -15.25 -7.40
CA ASP A 249 -22.34 -15.52 -7.68
C ASP A 249 -23.17 -14.25 -7.50
N ASN A 250 -23.46 -13.56 -8.58
CA ASN A 250 -24.16 -12.29 -8.59
C ASN A 250 -25.67 -12.37 -8.19
N LYS A 251 -26.18 -13.55 -7.93
CA LYS A 251 -27.52 -13.75 -7.36
C LYS A 251 -27.55 -13.58 -5.86
N LEU A 252 -26.39 -13.61 -5.21
CA LEU A 252 -26.22 -13.42 -3.79
C LEU A 252 -25.58 -12.07 -3.50
N SER A 253 -25.99 -11.42 -2.41
CA SER A 253 -25.25 -10.28 -1.89
C SER A 253 -24.08 -10.77 -1.01
N VAL A 254 -23.03 -9.94 -0.87
CA VAL A 254 -21.94 -10.22 0.08
C VAL A 254 -22.50 -10.43 1.48
N LYS A 255 -23.51 -9.66 1.89
CA LYS A 255 -24.21 -9.83 3.17
C LYS A 255 -24.77 -11.23 3.35
N THR A 256 -25.41 -11.78 2.32
CA THR A 256 -25.99 -13.14 2.36
C THR A 256 -24.88 -14.18 2.49
N VAL A 257 -23.83 -14.08 1.68
CA VAL A 257 -22.67 -15.01 1.73
C VAL A 257 -22.02 -15.04 3.11
N LEU A 258 -21.82 -13.87 3.73
CA LEU A 258 -21.26 -13.79 5.08
C LEU A 258 -22.19 -14.39 6.14
N ALA A 259 -23.50 -14.13 6.04
CA ALA A 259 -24.47 -14.69 6.97
C ALA A 259 -24.54 -16.22 6.90
N ASP A 260 -24.56 -16.78 5.69
CA ASP A 260 -24.58 -18.24 5.45
C ASP A 260 -23.31 -18.93 5.98
N ALA A 261 -22.16 -18.23 5.94
CA ALA A 261 -20.88 -18.71 6.47
C ALA A 261 -20.69 -18.43 7.98
N GLY A 262 -21.63 -17.76 8.64
CA GLY A 262 -21.47 -17.34 10.04
C GLY A 262 -20.31 -16.37 10.27
N LEU A 263 -19.99 -15.54 9.28
CA LEU A 263 -18.89 -14.57 9.33
C LEU A 263 -19.41 -13.16 9.55
N THR A 264 -18.63 -12.37 10.27
CA THR A 264 -18.81 -10.91 10.37
C THR A 264 -17.53 -10.21 9.98
N VAL A 265 -17.56 -9.36 8.96
CA VAL A 265 -16.47 -8.45 8.60
C VAL A 265 -16.54 -7.22 9.49
N THR A 266 -15.47 -6.97 10.25
CA THR A 266 -15.37 -5.83 11.17
C THR A 266 -14.67 -4.63 10.52
N GLY A 267 -13.82 -4.89 9.51
CA GLY A 267 -13.11 -3.86 8.77
C GLY A 267 -12.34 -4.46 7.61
N PHE A 268 -11.91 -3.62 6.70
CA PHE A 268 -10.99 -3.99 5.62
C PHE A 268 -10.12 -2.81 5.23
N ALA A 269 -8.95 -3.11 4.66
CA ALA A 269 -8.11 -2.16 3.96
C ALA A 269 -7.81 -2.69 2.56
N ARG A 270 -7.75 -1.79 1.58
CA ARG A 270 -7.39 -2.12 0.20
C ARG A 270 -6.46 -1.07 -0.37
N PHE A 271 -5.29 -1.51 -0.81
CA PHE A 271 -4.36 -0.68 -1.56
C PHE A 271 -4.18 -1.23 -2.97
N LYS A 272 -3.97 -0.29 -3.90
CA LYS A 272 -3.54 -0.57 -5.26
C LYS A 272 -2.40 0.37 -5.59
N VAL A 273 -1.32 -0.13 -6.13
CA VAL A 273 -0.15 0.67 -6.54
C VAL A 273 -0.60 1.76 -7.50
N GLY A 274 -0.15 2.98 -7.22
CA GLY A 274 -0.39 4.14 -8.08
C GLY A 274 -1.81 4.71 -8.02
N ALA A 275 -2.68 4.27 -7.07
CA ALA A 275 -4.05 4.77 -6.91
C ALA A 275 -4.17 5.77 -5.76
#